data_a42d9d0fffe4c0d59ec3ce1fa497713d
#
_entry.id   a42d9d0fffe4c0d59ec3ce1fa497713d
#
_cell.length_a   1.000
_cell.length_b   1.000
_cell.length_c   1.000
_cell.angle_alpha   90.00
_cell.angle_beta   90.00
_cell.angle_gamma   90.00
#
_symmetry.space_group_name_H-M   'P 1'
#
loop_
_entity.id
_entity.type
_entity.pdbx_description
1 polymer ?
#
loop_
_entity_poly.entity_id
_entity_poly.type
_entity_poly.pdbx_seq_one_letter_code
_entity_poly.pdbx_strand_id
1 'polypeptide(L)'
;MDDVFKPRSDDAFEEWQLYHHQEYAARRILEGRPTIIASGTGSGKTESFLIPIIDYCLRHRDEEGVKALLVYPMNALANDQLQRLRRYLRGTGITFGRYTGDTPESGNMADDGIPREERTTRTAIRSMPPDILITNYAMLERLLIRREDQRIFHHQQVRFLVMDEVHTYGGAQGIEVACLIRRFKEHVGRAEGGLVPIGTSATVKGDTVGPVADFASKLFAEEFTAESIIQERYQELCPMTDMYWPPTAQVTPEDLDTLNVDAVSTTEVVERATTLLRRLTGWEGSDLYEALTNNGIVHWLERRLVDPVELSDLVAQARTSIPGRQNVDDGLIERELTAYLLMGAAAVGPDGPRLRPKVHLLWRGLDGFTRCLNPECGHVWEGGIDLCPACGSKALFLEVCRTCGQDFWRGTVAELDTVSPKNLRPGAIMPGLPRESTPQAIHFTARIIPEAAEEDDDEEAQASTFGRKWFGKEG
;
A
#
# COMPACT_ATOMS: atom_id res chain seq x y z
N MET A 1 -15.82 19.89 9.25
CA MET A 1 -14.62 19.03 9.33
C MET A 1 -14.22 18.72 10.77
N ASP A 2 -14.33 19.66 11.68
CA ASP A 2 -13.80 19.52 13.05
C ASP A 2 -14.49 18.44 13.92
N ASP A 3 -15.71 18.02 13.59
CA ASP A 3 -16.45 17.05 14.41
C ASP A 3 -16.22 15.56 14.02
N VAL A 4 -15.64 15.29 12.84
CA VAL A 4 -15.46 13.92 12.31
C VAL A 4 -14.25 13.24 12.93
N PHE A 5 -13.24 14.02 13.28
CA PHE A 5 -11.94 13.53 13.76
C PHE A 5 -11.65 13.90 15.21
N LYS A 6 -12.66 14.27 16.00
CA LYS A 6 -12.47 14.40 17.46
C LYS A 6 -12.13 13.03 18.03
N PRO A 7 -10.96 12.89 18.69
CA PRO A 7 -10.57 11.65 19.32
C PRO A 7 -11.64 11.23 20.35
N ARG A 8 -12.10 9.99 20.27
CA ARG A 8 -12.80 9.37 21.38
C ARG A 8 -11.77 9.01 22.44
N SER A 9 -12.13 9.16 23.68
CA SER A 9 -11.32 9.22 24.89
C SER A 9 -10.32 8.08 25.16
N ASP A 10 -10.19 7.08 24.29
CA ASP A 10 -9.38 5.89 24.56
C ASP A 10 -8.21 5.70 23.60
N ASP A 11 -8.14 6.46 22.50
CA ASP A 11 -6.98 6.50 21.60
C ASP A 11 -6.53 7.95 21.46
N ALA A 12 -5.36 8.28 21.98
CA ALA A 12 -4.73 9.56 21.80
C ALA A 12 -4.33 9.77 20.33
N PHE A 13 -5.33 10.11 19.50
CA PHE A 13 -5.06 10.74 18.22
C PHE A 13 -4.61 12.17 18.53
N GLU A 14 -3.31 12.42 18.44
CA GLU A 14 -2.78 13.76 18.28
C GLU A 14 -3.53 14.44 17.13
N GLU A 15 -3.77 15.75 17.22
CA GLU A 15 -4.44 16.53 16.19
C GLU A 15 -3.75 16.30 14.84
N TRP A 16 -4.41 15.58 13.94
CA TRP A 16 -3.88 15.27 12.63
C TRP A 16 -3.78 16.56 11.82
N GLN A 17 -2.57 17.01 11.58
CA GLN A 17 -2.32 18.06 10.63
C GLN A 17 -2.32 17.47 9.22
N LEU A 18 -3.24 17.93 8.39
CA LEU A 18 -3.28 17.55 6.99
C LEU A 18 -2.12 18.16 6.22
N TYR A 19 -1.51 17.38 5.34
CA TYR A 19 -0.59 17.94 4.35
C TYR A 19 -1.35 18.86 3.40
N HIS A 20 -0.66 19.88 2.87
CA HIS A 20 -1.25 20.85 1.96
C HIS A 20 -1.98 20.20 0.77
N HIS A 21 -1.42 19.15 0.17
CA HIS A 21 -2.06 18.44 -0.94
C HIS A 21 -3.34 17.70 -0.50
N GLN A 22 -3.38 17.16 0.72
CA GLN A 22 -4.58 16.51 1.28
C GLN A 22 -5.71 17.52 1.50
N GLU A 23 -5.40 18.64 2.14
CA GLU A 23 -6.36 19.73 2.37
C GLU A 23 -6.91 20.28 1.04
N TYR A 24 -6.01 20.55 0.08
CA TYR A 24 -6.41 21.10 -1.21
C TYR A 24 -7.26 20.10 -2.01
N ALA A 25 -6.89 18.82 -2.06
CA ALA A 25 -7.68 17.78 -2.71
C ALA A 25 -9.06 17.62 -2.04
N ALA A 26 -9.11 17.56 -0.69
CA ALA A 26 -10.35 17.43 0.04
C ALA A 26 -11.31 18.59 -0.24
N ARG A 27 -10.83 19.83 -0.26
CA ARG A 27 -11.64 21.01 -0.61
C ARG A 27 -12.22 20.92 -2.01
N ARG A 28 -11.42 20.58 -3.02
CA ARG A 28 -11.88 20.39 -4.41
C ARG A 28 -12.95 19.32 -4.54
N ILE A 29 -12.77 18.19 -3.87
CA ILE A 29 -13.72 17.07 -3.87
C ILE A 29 -15.05 17.50 -3.24
N LEU A 30 -15.03 18.23 -2.13
CA LEU A 30 -16.25 18.78 -1.49
C LEU A 30 -16.98 19.78 -2.40
N GLU A 31 -16.25 20.56 -3.19
CA GLU A 31 -16.80 21.46 -4.21
C GLU A 31 -17.38 20.70 -5.42
N GLY A 32 -17.25 19.38 -5.48
CA GLY A 32 -17.75 18.55 -6.57
C GLY A 32 -16.85 18.57 -7.81
N ARG A 33 -15.58 18.94 -7.68
CA ARG A 33 -14.64 19.04 -8.80
C ARG A 33 -13.88 17.76 -9.06
N PRO A 34 -13.71 17.33 -10.31
CA PRO A 34 -12.85 16.23 -10.71
C PRO A 34 -11.42 16.40 -10.19
N THR A 35 -10.85 15.34 -9.60
CA THR A 35 -9.55 15.45 -8.92
C THR A 35 -8.70 14.21 -9.11
N ILE A 36 -7.44 14.38 -9.53
CA ILE A 36 -6.38 13.35 -9.49
C ILE A 36 -5.40 13.69 -8.37
N ILE A 37 -5.17 12.76 -7.47
CA ILE A 37 -4.18 12.89 -6.38
C ILE A 37 -2.92 12.16 -6.83
N ALA A 38 -1.93 12.92 -7.27
CA ALA A 38 -0.67 12.42 -7.81
C ALA A 38 0.45 12.66 -6.81
N SER A 39 0.71 11.66 -5.98
CA SER A 39 1.72 11.76 -4.92
C SER A 39 2.39 10.41 -4.67
N GLY A 40 3.54 10.41 -4.00
CA GLY A 40 4.31 9.21 -3.70
C GLY A 40 3.58 8.23 -2.79
N THR A 41 4.10 7.00 -2.68
CA THR A 41 3.59 5.99 -1.74
C THR A 41 3.76 6.48 -0.30
N GLY A 42 2.75 6.26 0.54
CA GLY A 42 2.80 6.68 1.95
C GLY A 42 2.61 8.18 2.20
N SER A 43 2.21 8.96 1.19
CA SER A 43 1.94 10.41 1.31
C SER A 43 0.54 10.73 1.84
N GLY A 44 -0.28 9.72 2.15
CA GLY A 44 -1.65 9.92 2.60
C GLY A 44 -2.64 10.23 1.46
N LYS A 45 -2.44 9.68 0.25
CA LYS A 45 -3.41 9.80 -0.86
C LYS A 45 -4.81 9.40 -0.47
N THR A 46 -4.93 8.32 0.30
CA THR A 46 -6.22 7.76 0.72
C THR A 46 -6.99 8.73 1.59
N GLU A 47 -6.35 9.37 2.54
CA GLU A 47 -6.96 10.36 3.43
C GLU A 47 -7.47 11.56 2.65
N SER A 48 -6.79 11.95 1.57
CA SER A 48 -7.18 13.09 0.72
C SER A 48 -8.59 12.95 0.13
N PHE A 49 -9.05 11.73 -0.17
CA PHE A 49 -10.38 11.48 -0.69
C PHE A 49 -11.34 10.86 0.34
N LEU A 50 -10.85 10.09 1.32
CA LEU A 50 -11.73 9.51 2.33
C LEU A 50 -12.31 10.58 3.26
N ILE A 51 -11.54 11.57 3.67
CA ILE A 51 -12.01 12.66 4.54
C ILE A 51 -13.24 13.35 3.95
N PRO A 52 -13.23 13.88 2.71
CA PRO A 52 -14.42 14.52 2.14
C PRO A 52 -15.57 13.54 1.89
N ILE A 53 -15.31 12.28 1.56
CA ILE A 53 -16.34 11.26 1.39
C ILE A 53 -17.04 10.98 2.73
N ILE A 54 -16.27 10.82 3.81
CA ILE A 54 -16.81 10.58 5.16
C ILE A 54 -17.63 11.78 5.63
N ASP A 55 -17.13 13.01 5.44
CA ASP A 55 -17.86 14.23 5.76
C ASP A 55 -19.20 14.29 5.00
N TYR A 56 -19.19 13.97 3.71
CA TYR A 56 -20.40 13.90 2.91
C TYR A 56 -21.39 12.83 3.44
N CYS A 57 -20.93 11.63 3.73
CA CYS A 57 -21.77 10.56 4.27
C CYS A 57 -22.40 10.95 5.62
N LEU A 58 -21.64 11.66 6.48
CA LEU A 58 -22.13 12.16 7.76
C LEU A 58 -23.27 13.19 7.61
N ARG A 59 -23.18 14.06 6.61
CA ARG A 59 -24.21 15.08 6.31
C ARG A 59 -25.45 14.52 5.65
N HIS A 60 -25.33 13.36 4.98
CA HIS A 60 -26.41 12.73 4.21
C HIS A 60 -26.78 11.35 4.79
N ARG A 61 -26.83 11.24 6.13
CA ARG A 61 -27.13 9.99 6.84
C ARG A 61 -28.52 9.44 6.56
N ASP A 62 -29.46 10.34 6.30
CA ASP A 62 -30.88 9.98 6.06
C ASP A 62 -31.10 9.46 4.63
N GLU A 63 -30.10 9.52 3.76
CA GLU A 63 -30.17 9.02 2.40
C GLU A 63 -29.64 7.59 2.35
N GLU A 64 -30.48 6.64 1.92
CA GLU A 64 -30.10 5.24 1.76
C GLU A 64 -29.41 5.00 0.42
N GLY A 65 -28.45 4.05 0.41
CA GLY A 65 -27.76 3.61 -0.80
C GLY A 65 -26.30 4.04 -0.87
N VAL A 66 -25.61 3.57 -1.90
CA VAL A 66 -24.18 3.81 -2.12
C VAL A 66 -23.94 5.28 -2.47
N LYS A 67 -23.17 5.98 -1.66
CA LYS A 67 -22.76 7.37 -1.89
C LYS A 67 -21.35 7.46 -2.52
N ALA A 68 -20.48 6.49 -2.20
CA ALA A 68 -19.15 6.42 -2.77
C ALA A 68 -18.82 5.00 -3.23
N LEU A 69 -18.34 4.89 -4.47
CA LEU A 69 -17.80 3.66 -5.04
C LEU A 69 -16.29 3.80 -5.16
N LEU A 70 -15.55 2.91 -4.49
CA LEU A 70 -14.09 2.85 -4.50
C LEU A 70 -13.65 1.63 -5.31
N VAL A 71 -12.96 1.85 -6.42
CA VAL A 71 -12.51 0.81 -7.34
C VAL A 71 -11.00 0.68 -7.29
N TYR A 72 -10.53 -0.50 -6.92
CA TYR A 72 -9.11 -0.83 -6.80
C TYR A 72 -8.67 -1.76 -7.93
N PRO A 73 -7.43 -1.65 -8.42
CA PRO A 73 -6.94 -2.52 -9.48
C PRO A 73 -6.75 -3.98 -9.02
N MET A 74 -6.56 -4.21 -7.72
CA MET A 74 -6.26 -5.53 -7.14
C MET A 74 -7.03 -5.74 -5.83
N ASN A 75 -7.44 -7.01 -5.57
CA ASN A 75 -8.11 -7.39 -4.32
C ASN A 75 -7.26 -7.14 -3.06
N ALA A 76 -5.94 -7.28 -3.15
CA ALA A 76 -5.04 -7.03 -2.02
C ALA A 76 -5.14 -5.58 -1.51
N LEU A 77 -5.16 -4.61 -2.43
CA LEU A 77 -5.35 -3.20 -2.11
C LEU A 77 -6.74 -2.93 -1.53
N ALA A 78 -7.78 -3.55 -2.10
CA ALA A 78 -9.14 -3.47 -1.58
C ALA A 78 -9.24 -3.98 -0.12
N ASN A 79 -8.48 -5.04 0.22
CA ASN A 79 -8.43 -5.60 1.56
C ASN A 79 -7.74 -4.67 2.56
N ASP A 80 -6.62 -4.06 2.17
CA ASP A 80 -5.92 -3.07 3.02
C ASP A 80 -6.84 -1.87 3.31
N GLN A 81 -7.52 -1.36 2.30
CA GLN A 81 -8.45 -0.25 2.48
C GLN A 81 -9.68 -0.62 3.33
N LEU A 82 -10.14 -1.87 3.26
CA LEU A 82 -11.20 -2.35 4.15
C LEU A 82 -10.77 -2.27 5.62
N GLN A 83 -9.52 -2.69 5.95
CA GLN A 83 -8.98 -2.57 7.31
C GLN A 83 -8.89 -1.10 7.76
N ARG A 84 -8.55 -0.20 6.84
CA ARG A 84 -8.50 1.24 7.10
C ARG A 84 -9.88 1.80 7.39
N LEU A 85 -10.91 1.45 6.61
CA LEU A 85 -12.30 1.83 6.88
C LEU A 85 -12.81 1.27 8.21
N ARG A 86 -12.46 0.02 8.57
CA ARG A 86 -12.82 -0.54 9.89
C ARG A 86 -12.33 0.32 11.05
N ARG A 87 -11.11 0.87 10.91
CA ARG A 87 -10.52 1.75 11.94
C ARG A 87 -11.19 3.11 11.99
N TYR A 88 -11.43 3.72 10.82
CA TYR A 88 -11.96 5.09 10.75
C TYR A 88 -13.47 5.17 11.02
N LEU A 89 -14.23 4.15 10.60
CA LEU A 89 -15.69 4.22 10.62
C LEU A 89 -16.35 3.52 11.80
N ARG A 90 -15.58 2.84 12.64
CA ARG A 90 -16.12 2.17 13.83
C ARG A 90 -16.88 3.15 14.72
N GLY A 91 -18.17 2.88 14.94
CA GLY A 91 -19.07 3.69 15.78
C GLY A 91 -19.45 5.05 15.20
N THR A 92 -19.17 5.32 13.91
CA THR A 92 -19.64 6.55 13.23
C THR A 92 -21.06 6.43 12.70
N GLY A 93 -21.55 5.20 12.51
CA GLY A 93 -22.83 4.91 11.87
C GLY A 93 -22.79 4.94 10.33
N ILE A 94 -21.64 5.27 9.71
CA ILE A 94 -21.44 5.20 8.25
C ILE A 94 -21.20 3.74 7.88
N THR A 95 -22.02 3.22 6.98
CA THR A 95 -21.93 1.83 6.56
C THR A 95 -20.96 1.65 5.40
N PHE A 96 -20.23 0.54 5.39
CA PHE A 96 -19.31 0.21 4.32
C PHE A 96 -19.29 -1.28 4.04
N GLY A 97 -18.78 -1.66 2.87
CA GLY A 97 -18.65 -3.06 2.49
C GLY A 97 -17.71 -3.26 1.33
N ARG A 98 -17.19 -4.47 1.21
CA ARG A 98 -16.37 -4.90 0.09
C ARG A 98 -17.14 -5.93 -0.74
N TYR A 99 -17.26 -5.69 -2.04
CA TYR A 99 -17.86 -6.62 -2.99
C TYR A 99 -16.82 -7.02 -4.05
N THR A 100 -16.21 -8.17 -3.84
CA THR A 100 -15.19 -8.76 -4.73
C THR A 100 -15.49 -10.25 -4.94
N GLY A 101 -14.63 -10.94 -5.70
CA GLY A 101 -14.73 -12.40 -5.87
C GLY A 101 -14.74 -13.17 -4.55
N ASP A 102 -13.97 -12.68 -3.57
CA ASP A 102 -13.79 -13.31 -2.25
C ASP A 102 -14.91 -12.97 -1.25
N THR A 103 -15.87 -12.13 -1.61
CA THR A 103 -16.98 -11.77 -0.70
C THR A 103 -17.96 -12.93 -0.63
N PRO A 104 -18.21 -13.51 0.57
CA PRO A 104 -19.10 -14.65 0.72
C PRO A 104 -20.54 -14.27 0.40
N GLU A 105 -21.31 -15.22 -0.15
CA GLU A 105 -22.72 -15.00 -0.49
C GLU A 105 -23.57 -14.74 0.76
N SER A 106 -23.40 -15.56 1.80
CA SER A 106 -24.08 -15.46 3.09
C SER A 106 -23.15 -15.92 4.20
N GLY A 107 -23.43 -15.55 5.44
CA GLY A 107 -22.65 -15.97 6.60
C GLY A 107 -23.18 -15.35 7.90
N ASN A 108 -22.81 -15.92 9.04
CA ASN A 108 -23.10 -15.32 10.35
C ASN A 108 -22.09 -14.21 10.64
N MET A 109 -22.59 -13.03 10.95
CA MET A 109 -21.86 -11.79 11.24
C MET A 109 -21.21 -11.75 12.65
N ALA A 110 -21.12 -12.88 13.34
CA ALA A 110 -20.59 -12.93 14.69
C ALA A 110 -19.07 -13.24 14.67
N ASP A 111 -18.27 -12.28 14.19
CA ASP A 111 -16.83 -12.31 14.41
C ASP A 111 -16.46 -11.13 15.32
N ASP A 112 -15.80 -11.40 16.47
CA ASP A 112 -15.54 -10.46 17.57
C ASP A 112 -14.59 -9.28 17.22
N GLY A 113 -14.41 -8.97 15.98
CA GLY A 113 -13.55 -7.86 15.52
C GLY A 113 -14.17 -6.96 14.45
N ILE A 114 -15.27 -7.39 13.84
CA ILE A 114 -15.89 -6.69 12.71
C ILE A 114 -16.84 -5.58 13.20
N PRO A 115 -16.69 -4.33 12.74
CA PRO A 115 -17.62 -3.26 13.09
C PRO A 115 -19.06 -3.54 12.59
N ARG A 116 -20.06 -3.07 13.32
CA ARG A 116 -21.47 -3.20 12.93
C ARG A 116 -21.80 -2.46 11.62
N GLU A 117 -21.01 -1.48 11.28
CA GLU A 117 -21.11 -0.68 10.08
C GLU A 117 -20.69 -1.46 8.83
N GLU A 118 -19.94 -2.55 8.97
CA GLU A 118 -19.48 -3.34 7.82
C GLU A 118 -20.54 -4.33 7.34
N ARG A 119 -20.76 -4.33 6.02
CA ARG A 119 -21.55 -5.34 5.31
C ARG A 119 -20.58 -6.39 4.76
N THR A 120 -20.57 -7.57 5.36
CA THR A 120 -19.54 -8.61 5.08
C THR A 120 -19.97 -9.62 4.01
N THR A 121 -21.25 -9.67 3.65
CA THR A 121 -21.78 -10.65 2.70
C THR A 121 -22.48 -10.00 1.53
N ARG A 122 -22.52 -10.68 0.38
CA ARG A 122 -23.23 -10.20 -0.82
C ARG A 122 -24.70 -9.98 -0.54
N THR A 123 -25.35 -10.91 0.15
CA THR A 123 -26.77 -10.80 0.53
C THR A 123 -27.03 -9.56 1.38
N ALA A 124 -26.16 -9.25 2.36
CA ALA A 124 -26.28 -8.05 3.18
C ALA A 124 -26.11 -6.77 2.36
N ILE A 125 -25.13 -6.74 1.45
CA ILE A 125 -24.88 -5.58 0.57
C ILE A 125 -26.04 -5.36 -0.41
N ARG A 126 -26.61 -6.44 -0.98
CA ARG A 126 -27.76 -6.34 -1.88
C ARG A 126 -29.04 -5.86 -1.16
N SER A 127 -29.28 -6.33 0.07
CA SER A 127 -30.47 -5.99 0.84
C SER A 127 -30.41 -4.60 1.43
N MET A 128 -29.25 -4.17 1.90
CA MET A 128 -28.99 -2.84 2.48
C MET A 128 -27.66 -2.31 1.94
N PRO A 129 -27.66 -1.67 0.76
CA PRO A 129 -26.44 -1.12 0.17
C PRO A 129 -25.72 -0.16 1.12
N PRO A 130 -24.40 -0.33 1.34
CA PRO A 130 -23.66 0.52 2.26
C PRO A 130 -23.41 1.92 1.68
N ASP A 131 -23.09 2.89 2.53
CA ASP A 131 -22.70 4.24 2.11
C ASP A 131 -21.43 4.23 1.25
N ILE A 132 -20.45 3.39 1.62
CA ILE A 132 -19.19 3.26 0.92
C ILE A 132 -19.01 1.81 0.46
N LEU A 133 -18.91 1.61 -0.87
CA LEU A 133 -18.71 0.30 -1.47
C LEU A 133 -17.30 0.21 -2.07
N ILE A 134 -16.54 -0.81 -1.64
CA ILE A 134 -15.22 -1.16 -2.20
C ILE A 134 -15.40 -2.31 -3.19
N THR A 135 -14.77 -2.20 -4.36
CA THR A 135 -14.77 -3.25 -5.39
C THR A 135 -13.50 -3.19 -6.25
N ASN A 136 -13.41 -4.05 -7.25
CA ASN A 136 -12.45 -3.96 -8.35
C ASN A 136 -13.18 -3.74 -9.69
N TYR A 137 -12.45 -3.35 -10.74
CA TYR A 137 -13.07 -3.02 -12.03
C TYR A 137 -13.77 -4.23 -12.68
N ALA A 138 -13.20 -5.44 -12.57
CA ALA A 138 -13.80 -6.65 -13.12
C ALA A 138 -15.09 -7.03 -12.38
N MET A 139 -15.13 -6.83 -11.07
CA MET A 139 -16.37 -7.05 -10.30
C MET A 139 -17.39 -5.95 -10.56
N LEU A 140 -16.98 -4.69 -10.74
CA LEU A 140 -17.90 -3.62 -11.11
C LEU A 140 -18.63 -3.95 -12.41
N GLU A 141 -17.94 -4.51 -13.40
CA GLU A 141 -18.58 -4.97 -14.63
C GLU A 141 -19.66 -6.00 -14.35
N ARG A 142 -19.38 -7.00 -13.51
CA ARG A 142 -20.35 -8.03 -13.11
C ARG A 142 -21.54 -7.43 -12.35
N LEU A 143 -21.31 -6.46 -11.46
CA LEU A 143 -22.36 -5.76 -10.72
C LEU A 143 -23.36 -5.06 -11.65
N LEU A 144 -22.91 -4.56 -12.79
CA LEU A 144 -23.76 -3.90 -13.77
C LEU A 144 -24.55 -4.88 -14.68
N ILE A 145 -24.09 -6.13 -14.82
CA ILE A 145 -24.70 -7.14 -15.67
C ILE A 145 -25.69 -8.03 -14.90
N ARG A 146 -25.31 -8.45 -13.69
CA ARG A 146 -26.12 -9.38 -12.89
C ARG A 146 -27.38 -8.69 -12.34
N ARG A 147 -28.53 -9.23 -12.65
CA ARG A 147 -29.84 -8.68 -12.25
C ARG A 147 -29.98 -8.50 -10.73
N GLU A 148 -29.45 -9.45 -9.98
CA GLU A 148 -29.48 -9.42 -8.50
C GLU A 148 -28.63 -8.32 -7.90
N ASP A 149 -27.50 -7.98 -8.55
CA ASP A 149 -26.54 -6.98 -8.08
C ASP A 149 -26.90 -5.55 -8.51
N GLN A 150 -27.66 -5.38 -9.59
CA GLN A 150 -28.07 -4.07 -10.08
C GLN A 150 -28.83 -3.24 -9.03
N ARG A 151 -29.50 -3.91 -8.09
CA ARG A 151 -30.24 -3.25 -6.99
C ARG A 151 -29.34 -2.45 -6.04
N ILE A 152 -28.06 -2.76 -5.97
CA ILE A 152 -27.09 -2.07 -5.12
C ILE A 152 -27.08 -0.56 -5.42
N PHE A 153 -27.31 -0.16 -6.68
CA PHE A 153 -27.27 1.23 -7.13
C PHE A 153 -28.65 1.86 -7.39
N HIS A 154 -29.74 1.19 -7.00
CA HIS A 154 -31.10 1.66 -7.29
C HIS A 154 -31.47 3.00 -6.65
N HIS A 155 -30.87 3.33 -5.52
CA HIS A 155 -31.14 4.59 -4.83
C HIS A 155 -30.56 5.82 -5.54
N GLN A 156 -29.73 5.64 -6.56
CA GLN A 156 -29.10 6.70 -7.37
C GLN A 156 -28.39 7.80 -6.55
N GLN A 157 -27.89 7.43 -5.37
CA GLN A 157 -27.22 8.35 -4.45
C GLN A 157 -25.72 8.44 -4.67
N VAL A 158 -25.17 7.70 -5.66
CA VAL A 158 -23.73 7.70 -5.92
C VAL A 158 -23.28 9.10 -6.29
N ARG A 159 -22.43 9.67 -5.44
CA ARG A 159 -21.83 10.99 -5.61
C ARG A 159 -20.37 10.90 -6.02
N PHE A 160 -19.64 9.93 -5.48
CA PHE A 160 -18.19 9.80 -5.68
C PHE A 160 -17.85 8.49 -6.39
N LEU A 161 -17.00 8.59 -7.39
CA LEU A 161 -16.33 7.45 -8.01
C LEU A 161 -14.83 7.61 -7.83
N VAL A 162 -14.24 6.74 -7.02
CA VAL A 162 -12.78 6.71 -6.80
C VAL A 162 -12.18 5.57 -7.60
N MET A 163 -11.19 5.88 -8.43
CA MET A 163 -10.36 4.91 -9.14
C MET A 163 -8.93 4.98 -8.61
N ASP A 164 -8.49 3.93 -7.95
CA ASP A 164 -7.13 3.88 -7.41
C ASP A 164 -6.12 3.48 -8.50
N GLU A 165 -4.91 4.04 -8.39
CA GLU A 165 -3.77 3.78 -9.29
C GLU A 165 -4.12 3.90 -10.79
N VAL A 166 -4.74 5.02 -11.19
CA VAL A 166 -5.25 5.23 -12.56
C VAL A 166 -4.19 5.06 -13.65
N HIS A 167 -2.91 5.24 -13.33
CA HIS A 167 -1.80 5.03 -14.26
C HIS A 167 -1.63 3.56 -14.68
N THR A 168 -2.24 2.62 -13.96
CA THR A 168 -2.22 1.19 -14.31
C THR A 168 -3.19 0.87 -15.46
N TYR A 169 -4.20 1.71 -15.70
CA TYR A 169 -5.19 1.51 -16.74
C TYR A 169 -4.70 2.05 -18.09
N GLY A 170 -3.69 1.39 -18.67
CA GLY A 170 -3.12 1.75 -19.98
C GLY A 170 -3.58 0.83 -21.11
N GLY A 171 -3.40 1.28 -22.36
CA GLY A 171 -3.67 0.47 -23.55
C GLY A 171 -5.13 -0.03 -23.66
N ALA A 172 -5.32 -1.28 -24.03
CA ALA A 172 -6.64 -1.89 -24.22
C ALA A 172 -7.47 -1.89 -22.91
N GLN A 173 -6.85 -2.23 -21.78
CA GLN A 173 -7.51 -2.20 -20.46
C GLN A 173 -8.05 -0.81 -20.10
N GLY A 174 -7.31 0.26 -20.43
CA GLY A 174 -7.77 1.63 -20.20
C GLY A 174 -9.03 1.97 -20.99
N ILE A 175 -9.14 1.46 -22.21
CA ILE A 175 -10.34 1.64 -23.04
C ILE A 175 -11.54 0.89 -22.44
N GLU A 176 -11.34 -0.34 -22.00
CA GLU A 176 -12.39 -1.15 -21.36
C GLU A 176 -12.90 -0.50 -20.08
N VAL A 177 -12.00 -0.02 -19.22
CA VAL A 177 -12.35 0.67 -17.98
C VAL A 177 -13.05 2.00 -18.27
N ALA A 178 -12.62 2.74 -19.30
CA ALA A 178 -13.30 3.98 -19.72
C ALA A 178 -14.74 3.70 -20.20
N CYS A 179 -14.97 2.62 -20.94
CA CYS A 179 -16.32 2.19 -21.34
C CYS A 179 -17.15 1.73 -20.14
N LEU A 180 -16.54 1.01 -19.19
CA LEU A 180 -17.19 0.58 -17.96
C LEU A 180 -17.64 1.77 -17.12
N ILE A 181 -16.82 2.80 -16.97
CA ILE A 181 -17.19 4.03 -16.24
C ILE A 181 -18.40 4.71 -16.90
N ARG A 182 -18.45 4.79 -18.25
CA ARG A 182 -19.59 5.37 -18.96
C ARG A 182 -20.88 4.57 -18.71
N ARG A 183 -20.80 3.24 -18.80
CA ARG A 183 -21.93 2.34 -18.45
C ARG A 183 -22.37 2.52 -17.02
N PHE A 184 -21.42 2.66 -16.09
CA PHE A 184 -21.73 2.90 -14.68
C PHE A 184 -22.45 4.24 -14.49
N LYS A 185 -21.98 5.33 -15.09
CA LYS A 185 -22.63 6.64 -15.05
C LYS A 185 -24.07 6.58 -15.56
N GLU A 186 -24.29 5.90 -16.68
CA GLU A 186 -25.61 5.68 -17.26
C GLU A 186 -26.50 4.88 -16.29
N HIS A 187 -25.96 3.79 -15.73
CA HIS A 187 -26.69 2.92 -14.81
C HIS A 187 -27.14 3.65 -13.53
N VAL A 188 -26.31 4.51 -12.96
CA VAL A 188 -26.65 5.31 -11.76
C VAL A 188 -27.43 6.60 -12.08
N GLY A 189 -27.78 6.83 -13.35
CA GLY A 189 -28.52 8.00 -13.78
C GLY A 189 -27.80 9.33 -13.56
N ARG A 190 -26.47 9.32 -13.58
CA ARG A 190 -25.61 10.52 -13.41
C ARG A 190 -25.08 10.97 -14.77
N ALA A 191 -25.68 12.01 -15.29
CA ALA A 191 -25.13 12.71 -16.46
C ALA A 191 -23.78 13.35 -16.14
N GLU A 192 -23.14 13.94 -17.15
CA GLU A 192 -21.91 14.73 -17.00
C GLU A 192 -22.05 15.76 -15.86
N GLY A 193 -21.07 15.84 -14.97
CA GLY A 193 -21.08 16.70 -13.77
C GLY A 193 -21.91 16.17 -12.59
N GLY A 194 -22.68 15.11 -12.76
CA GLY A 194 -23.50 14.51 -11.67
C GLY A 194 -22.73 13.61 -10.72
N LEU A 195 -21.55 13.17 -11.11
CA LEU A 195 -20.64 12.31 -10.36
C LEU A 195 -19.31 13.06 -10.16
N VAL A 196 -18.72 12.95 -8.99
CA VAL A 196 -17.38 13.50 -8.69
C VAL A 196 -16.35 12.40 -8.90
N PRO A 197 -15.63 12.40 -10.03
CA PRO A 197 -14.59 11.43 -10.28
C PRO A 197 -13.31 11.82 -9.53
N ILE A 198 -12.72 10.83 -8.88
CA ILE A 198 -11.49 10.97 -8.11
C ILE A 198 -10.54 9.86 -8.57
N GLY A 199 -9.31 10.22 -8.93
CA GLY A 199 -8.29 9.25 -9.24
C GLY A 199 -7.10 9.40 -8.31
N THR A 200 -6.40 8.30 -8.02
CA THR A 200 -5.07 8.37 -7.44
C THR A 200 -4.03 7.91 -8.47
N SER A 201 -2.83 8.42 -8.37
CA SER A 201 -1.73 8.05 -9.25
C SER A 201 -0.40 8.12 -8.51
N ALA A 202 0.61 7.45 -9.05
CA ALA A 202 1.99 7.72 -8.66
C ALA A 202 2.37 9.17 -8.94
N THR A 203 3.52 9.60 -8.44
CA THR A 203 4.04 10.96 -8.66
C THR A 203 4.09 11.33 -10.13
N VAL A 204 3.55 12.48 -10.47
CA VAL A 204 3.51 13.06 -11.82
C VAL A 204 4.53 14.19 -11.89
N LYS A 205 5.41 14.20 -12.89
CA LYS A 205 6.36 15.30 -13.10
C LYS A 205 5.67 16.48 -13.80
N GLY A 206 6.18 17.70 -13.59
CA GLY A 206 5.55 18.94 -14.06
C GLY A 206 5.23 18.97 -15.57
N ASP A 207 6.08 18.39 -16.41
CA ASP A 207 5.90 18.31 -17.87
C ASP A 207 4.83 17.29 -18.30
N THR A 208 4.42 16.37 -17.41
CA THR A 208 3.43 15.32 -17.67
C THR A 208 2.03 15.65 -17.13
N VAL A 209 1.83 16.79 -16.47
CA VAL A 209 0.52 17.19 -15.89
C VAL A 209 -0.57 17.28 -16.95
N GLY A 210 -0.30 17.93 -18.10
CA GLY A 210 -1.24 18.03 -19.21
C GLY A 210 -1.67 16.67 -19.77
N PRO A 211 -0.73 15.80 -20.18
CA PRO A 211 -1.03 14.43 -20.59
C PRO A 211 -1.82 13.60 -19.57
N VAL A 212 -1.58 13.77 -18.27
CA VAL A 212 -2.35 13.09 -17.22
C VAL A 212 -3.78 13.62 -17.13
N ALA A 213 -3.98 14.93 -17.25
CA ALA A 213 -5.31 15.54 -17.29
C ALA A 213 -6.10 15.06 -18.51
N ASP A 214 -5.49 15.01 -19.70
CA ASP A 214 -6.10 14.48 -20.92
C ASP A 214 -6.48 13.01 -20.79
N PHE A 215 -5.59 12.20 -20.19
CA PHE A 215 -5.86 10.80 -19.92
C PHE A 215 -7.04 10.64 -18.97
N ALA A 216 -7.04 11.37 -17.86
CA ALA A 216 -8.12 11.34 -16.86
C ALA A 216 -9.45 11.77 -17.49
N SER A 217 -9.45 12.80 -18.33
CA SER A 217 -10.66 13.27 -19.04
C SER A 217 -11.24 12.17 -19.93
N LYS A 218 -10.41 11.43 -20.65
CA LYS A 218 -10.83 10.29 -21.48
C LYS A 218 -11.31 9.11 -20.64
N LEU A 219 -10.63 8.81 -19.56
CA LEU A 219 -10.97 7.69 -18.66
C LEU A 219 -12.32 7.91 -18.01
N PHE A 220 -12.51 9.05 -17.35
CA PHE A 220 -13.70 9.35 -16.57
C PHE A 220 -14.87 9.94 -17.36
N ALA A 221 -14.64 10.37 -18.60
CA ALA A 221 -15.61 11.15 -19.40
C ALA A 221 -16.11 12.40 -18.64
N GLU A 222 -15.19 13.16 -18.07
CA GLU A 222 -15.36 14.44 -17.40
C GLU A 222 -14.17 15.34 -17.72
N GLU A 223 -14.32 16.63 -17.60
CA GLU A 223 -13.23 17.58 -17.86
C GLU A 223 -12.25 17.62 -16.69
N PHE A 224 -11.00 17.24 -16.95
CA PHE A 224 -9.86 17.43 -16.04
C PHE A 224 -8.92 18.45 -16.66
N THR A 225 -8.51 19.42 -15.87
CA THR A 225 -7.52 20.44 -16.23
C THR A 225 -6.22 20.23 -15.45
N ALA A 226 -5.18 20.98 -15.74
CA ALA A 226 -3.95 20.96 -14.97
C ALA A 226 -4.19 21.20 -13.46
N GLU A 227 -5.17 22.02 -13.11
CA GLU A 227 -5.57 22.29 -11.72
C GLU A 227 -6.24 21.08 -11.04
N SER A 228 -6.76 20.13 -11.83
CA SER A 228 -7.34 18.91 -11.29
C SER A 228 -6.29 17.92 -10.79
N ILE A 229 -5.02 18.12 -11.15
CA ILE A 229 -3.91 17.24 -10.79
C ILE A 229 -3.24 17.80 -9.54
N ILE A 230 -3.52 17.19 -8.40
CA ILE A 230 -2.98 17.62 -7.12
C ILE A 230 -1.69 16.86 -6.86
N GLN A 231 -0.61 17.60 -6.75
CA GLN A 231 0.73 17.06 -6.51
C GLN A 231 1.20 17.39 -5.10
N GLU A 232 2.13 16.60 -4.59
CA GLU A 232 2.87 16.94 -3.39
C GLU A 232 3.62 18.25 -3.62
N ARG A 233 3.56 19.12 -2.62
CA ARG A 233 4.45 20.28 -2.56
C ARG A 233 5.50 20.01 -1.50
N TYR A 234 6.74 19.95 -1.94
CA TYR A 234 7.87 19.88 -1.04
C TYR A 234 8.20 21.30 -0.53
N GLN A 235 8.62 21.36 0.71
CA GLN A 235 9.14 22.60 1.27
C GLN A 235 10.36 23.04 0.44
N GLU A 236 10.49 24.32 0.14
CA GLU A 236 11.66 24.82 -0.57
C GLU A 236 12.91 24.51 0.24
N LEU A 237 13.89 23.90 -0.43
CA LEU A 237 15.15 23.56 0.20
C LEU A 237 15.90 24.84 0.55
N CYS A 238 16.35 24.97 1.79
CA CYS A 238 17.18 26.11 2.21
C CYS A 238 18.41 26.26 1.29
N PRO A 239 18.82 27.50 0.96
CA PRO A 239 20.06 27.73 0.24
C PRO A 239 21.26 27.10 0.98
N MET A 240 22.19 26.48 0.24
CA MET A 240 23.42 25.91 0.82
C MET A 240 24.48 26.99 1.11
N THR A 241 24.09 28.10 1.72
CA THR A 241 25.03 29.15 2.18
C THR A 241 25.38 28.88 3.65
N ASP A 242 26.66 28.91 3.95
CA ASP A 242 27.20 28.77 5.32
C ASP A 242 26.97 27.43 6.01
N MET A 243 26.95 26.33 5.20
CA MET A 243 26.80 24.97 5.72
C MET A 243 28.06 24.48 6.39
N TYR A 244 27.89 23.89 7.57
CA TYR A 244 28.97 23.18 8.24
C TYR A 244 29.11 21.76 7.61
N TRP A 245 30.29 21.49 7.05
CA TRP A 245 30.64 20.18 6.57
C TRP A 245 31.41 19.41 7.65
N PRO A 246 30.81 18.39 8.26
CA PRO A 246 31.49 17.62 9.29
C PRO A 246 32.69 16.85 8.72
N PRO A 247 33.75 16.63 9.52
CA PRO A 247 34.86 15.79 9.12
C PRO A 247 34.38 14.38 8.83
N THR A 248 35.18 13.62 8.07
CA THR A 248 34.86 12.20 7.82
C THR A 248 34.80 11.45 9.14
N ALA A 249 33.68 10.83 9.41
CA ALA A 249 33.43 10.16 10.68
C ALA A 249 33.55 8.64 10.53
N GLN A 250 34.09 7.98 11.55
CA GLN A 250 34.10 6.54 11.65
C GLN A 250 32.80 6.06 12.31
N VAL A 251 31.82 5.67 11.49
CA VAL A 251 30.57 5.05 11.93
C VAL A 251 30.75 3.54 11.90
N THR A 252 30.50 2.88 13.04
CA THR A 252 30.57 1.42 13.14
C THR A 252 29.17 0.80 12.90
N PRO A 253 29.06 -0.49 12.61
CA PRO A 253 27.77 -1.18 12.54
C PRO A 253 26.98 -1.07 13.85
N GLU A 254 27.67 -1.16 15.00
CA GLU A 254 27.05 -1.04 16.32
C GLU A 254 26.41 0.35 16.56
N ASP A 255 27.00 1.41 15.97
CA ASP A 255 26.40 2.74 16.01
C ASP A 255 25.04 2.77 15.33
N LEU A 256 24.90 2.10 14.17
CA LEU A 256 23.66 2.01 13.43
C LEU A 256 22.62 1.17 14.19
N ASP A 257 23.02 0.06 14.80
CA ASP A 257 22.15 -0.78 15.60
C ASP A 257 21.57 -0.03 16.79
N THR A 258 22.34 0.90 17.39
CA THR A 258 21.85 1.74 18.50
C THR A 258 20.73 2.71 18.08
N LEU A 259 20.64 3.07 16.79
CA LEU A 259 19.61 3.95 16.23
C LEU A 259 18.37 3.18 15.75
N ASN A 260 18.32 1.86 15.94
CA ASN A 260 17.18 1.05 15.51
C ASN A 260 15.94 1.37 16.37
N VAL A 261 14.90 1.87 15.72
CA VAL A 261 13.66 2.40 16.34
C VAL A 261 12.77 1.28 16.87
N ASP A 262 12.90 0.04 16.35
CA ASP A 262 12.02 -1.08 16.69
C ASP A 262 12.28 -1.65 18.11
N ALA A 263 13.42 -1.28 18.71
CA ALA A 263 13.85 -1.83 20.00
C ALA A 263 13.72 -0.85 21.19
N VAL A 264 13.44 0.44 20.96
CA VAL A 264 13.53 1.50 21.98
C VAL A 264 12.49 2.60 21.81
N SER A 265 12.22 3.36 22.88
CA SER A 265 11.29 4.49 22.84
C SER A 265 11.83 5.64 21.94
N THR A 266 10.94 6.45 21.39
CA THR A 266 11.30 7.62 20.57
C THR A 266 12.26 8.56 21.27
N THR A 267 12.08 8.80 22.57
CA THR A 267 12.96 9.66 23.38
C THR A 267 14.37 9.09 23.47
N GLU A 268 14.50 7.79 23.66
CA GLU A 268 15.79 7.10 23.77
C GLU A 268 16.54 7.12 22.42
N VAL A 269 15.84 7.00 21.29
CA VAL A 269 16.44 7.13 19.96
C VAL A 269 17.03 8.53 19.75
N VAL A 270 16.31 9.57 20.15
CA VAL A 270 16.79 10.97 20.06
C VAL A 270 18.04 11.19 20.93
N GLU A 271 18.07 10.66 22.15
CA GLU A 271 19.25 10.74 23.03
C GLU A 271 20.46 10.03 22.45
N ARG A 272 20.28 8.83 21.88
CA ARG A 272 21.33 8.06 21.22
C ARG A 272 21.83 8.77 19.96
N ALA A 273 20.92 9.28 19.14
CA ALA A 273 21.26 10.06 17.95
C ALA A 273 22.05 11.33 18.30
N THR A 274 21.66 12.04 19.37
CA THR A 274 22.37 13.21 19.89
C THR A 274 23.78 12.85 20.36
N THR A 275 23.91 11.73 21.07
CA THR A 275 25.21 11.24 21.54
C THR A 275 26.12 10.85 20.40
N LEU A 276 25.57 10.17 19.39
CA LEU A 276 26.31 9.82 18.17
C LEU A 276 26.79 11.09 17.43
N LEU A 277 25.89 12.05 17.20
CA LEU A 277 26.26 13.29 16.51
C LEU A 277 27.38 14.04 17.24
N ARG A 278 27.31 14.13 18.58
CA ARG A 278 28.40 14.74 19.40
C ARG A 278 29.75 14.04 19.16
N ARG A 279 29.75 12.72 19.16
CA ARG A 279 30.95 11.93 18.92
C ARG A 279 31.53 12.15 17.50
N LEU A 280 30.64 12.21 16.50
CA LEU A 280 31.05 12.34 15.08
C LEU A 280 31.53 13.75 14.73
N THR A 281 30.96 14.78 15.34
CA THR A 281 31.19 16.19 14.93
C THR A 281 31.88 17.06 15.98
N GLY A 282 31.96 16.60 17.22
CA GLY A 282 32.42 17.43 18.36
C GLY A 282 31.39 18.50 18.78
N TRP A 283 30.17 18.44 18.26
CA TRP A 283 29.12 19.38 18.64
C TRP A 283 28.69 19.19 20.11
N GLU A 284 28.53 20.26 20.88
CA GLU A 284 28.26 20.24 22.32
C GLU A 284 26.81 20.63 22.69
N GLY A 285 25.97 20.96 21.72
CA GLY A 285 24.58 21.36 21.96
C GLY A 285 23.66 20.23 22.43
N SER A 286 22.40 20.55 22.67
CA SER A 286 21.37 19.58 23.13
C SER A 286 20.23 19.37 22.15
N ASP A 287 20.02 20.27 21.20
CA ASP A 287 18.95 20.17 20.21
C ASP A 287 19.46 19.54 18.90
N LEU A 288 19.08 18.27 18.71
CA LEU A 288 19.47 17.49 17.52
C LEU A 288 18.94 18.11 16.21
N TYR A 289 17.72 18.65 16.23
CA TYR A 289 17.11 19.27 15.05
C TYR A 289 17.88 20.52 14.62
N GLU A 290 18.20 21.40 15.57
CA GLU A 290 19.00 22.60 15.33
C GLU A 290 20.40 22.24 14.78
N ALA A 291 21.06 21.25 15.36
CA ALA A 291 22.37 20.79 14.91
C ALA A 291 22.38 20.28 13.47
N LEU A 292 21.32 19.58 13.06
CA LEU A 292 21.17 19.04 11.71
C LEU A 292 20.65 20.07 10.70
N THR A 293 20.10 21.20 11.15
CA THR A 293 19.57 22.24 10.28
C THR A 293 20.65 22.91 9.43
N ASN A 294 21.87 23.07 9.95
CA ASN A 294 23.00 23.65 9.21
C ASN A 294 24.04 22.61 8.78
N ASN A 295 23.71 21.33 8.81
CA ASN A 295 24.61 20.23 8.47
C ASN A 295 24.67 19.99 6.97
N GLY A 296 25.85 20.13 6.37
CA GLY A 296 26.04 19.99 4.93
C GLY A 296 25.70 18.60 4.37
N ILE A 297 25.93 17.52 5.14
CA ILE A 297 25.57 16.16 4.71
C ILE A 297 24.05 16.00 4.66
N VAL A 298 23.33 16.49 5.68
CA VAL A 298 21.87 16.45 5.74
C VAL A 298 21.26 17.22 4.56
N HIS A 299 21.74 18.43 4.27
CA HIS A 299 21.28 19.20 3.11
C HIS A 299 21.63 18.54 1.78
N TRP A 300 22.80 17.89 1.69
CA TRP A 300 23.19 17.15 0.51
C TRP A 300 22.25 15.95 0.27
N LEU A 301 21.95 15.18 1.32
CA LEU A 301 21.00 14.07 1.29
C LEU A 301 19.60 14.55 0.87
N GLU A 302 19.09 15.61 1.47
CA GLU A 302 17.79 16.20 1.17
C GLU A 302 17.63 16.53 -0.32
N ARG A 303 18.69 17.09 -0.94
CA ARG A 303 18.67 17.42 -2.38
C ARG A 303 18.82 16.22 -3.29
N ARG A 304 19.54 15.19 -2.86
CA ARG A 304 19.80 13.99 -3.66
C ARG A 304 18.66 12.99 -3.62
N LEU A 305 17.93 12.94 -2.52
CA LEU A 305 16.83 11.98 -2.30
C LEU A 305 15.45 12.52 -2.68
N VAL A 306 15.39 13.60 -3.45
CA VAL A 306 14.14 14.08 -4.07
C VAL A 306 13.57 13.01 -5.03
N ASP A 307 14.43 12.37 -5.81
CA ASP A 307 14.11 11.18 -6.60
C ASP A 307 14.74 9.93 -5.94
N PRO A 308 14.15 8.72 -6.09
CA PRO A 308 14.78 7.49 -5.63
C PRO A 308 16.16 7.27 -6.26
N VAL A 309 17.15 6.98 -5.44
CA VAL A 309 18.54 6.73 -5.86
C VAL A 309 19.00 5.40 -5.26
N GLU A 310 19.70 4.59 -6.02
CA GLU A 310 20.34 3.37 -5.48
C GLU A 310 21.40 3.75 -4.45
N LEU A 311 21.51 2.97 -3.38
CA LEU A 311 22.47 3.27 -2.30
C LEU A 311 23.92 3.29 -2.78
N SER A 312 24.27 2.39 -3.68
CA SER A 312 25.58 2.35 -4.33
C SER A 312 25.91 3.63 -5.13
N ASP A 313 24.90 4.14 -5.87
CA ASP A 313 25.05 5.39 -6.62
C ASP A 313 25.12 6.61 -5.69
N LEU A 314 24.36 6.59 -4.60
CA LEU A 314 24.41 7.63 -3.58
C LEU A 314 25.80 7.71 -2.94
N VAL A 315 26.42 6.57 -2.61
CA VAL A 315 27.79 6.47 -2.08
C VAL A 315 28.81 7.00 -3.08
N ALA A 316 28.71 6.60 -4.36
CA ALA A 316 29.62 7.09 -5.42
C ALA A 316 29.52 8.61 -5.62
N GLN A 317 28.31 9.16 -5.57
CA GLN A 317 28.08 10.59 -5.65
C GLN A 317 28.62 11.34 -4.41
N ALA A 318 28.40 10.78 -3.22
CA ALA A 318 28.91 11.35 -1.96
C ALA A 318 30.43 11.45 -1.95
N ARG A 319 31.12 10.43 -2.45
CA ARG A 319 32.60 10.41 -2.59
C ARG A 319 33.12 11.63 -3.35
N THR A 320 32.43 12.05 -4.40
CA THR A 320 32.86 13.15 -5.28
C THR A 320 32.34 14.52 -4.82
N SER A 321 31.17 14.56 -4.18
CA SER A 321 30.46 15.80 -3.89
C SER A 321 30.64 16.29 -2.45
N ILE A 322 30.84 15.38 -1.48
CA ILE A 322 31.02 15.74 -0.08
C ILE A 322 32.51 15.98 0.22
N PRO A 323 32.87 17.13 0.77
CA PRO A 323 34.26 17.43 1.11
C PRO A 323 34.90 16.36 2.01
N GLY A 324 36.13 15.96 1.71
CA GLY A 324 36.92 15.03 2.51
C GLY A 324 36.61 13.54 2.31
N ARG A 325 35.69 13.16 1.39
CA ARG A 325 35.30 11.75 1.15
C ARG A 325 35.99 11.10 -0.06
N GLN A 326 36.83 11.83 -0.79
CA GLN A 326 37.46 11.38 -2.05
C GLN A 326 38.28 10.08 -1.93
N ASN A 327 38.93 9.87 -0.76
CA ASN A 327 39.80 8.71 -0.51
C ASN A 327 39.23 7.81 0.64
N VAL A 328 37.95 7.85 0.90
CA VAL A 328 37.28 7.09 1.96
C VAL A 328 36.72 5.80 1.36
N ASP A 329 36.76 4.72 2.13
CA ASP A 329 36.13 3.43 1.79
C ASP A 329 34.62 3.57 1.62
N ASP A 330 34.06 2.87 0.62
CA ASP A 330 32.63 2.93 0.30
C ASP A 330 31.75 2.51 1.48
N GLY A 331 32.14 1.46 2.18
CA GLY A 331 31.39 0.99 3.35
C GLY A 331 31.40 1.96 4.51
N LEU A 332 32.43 2.80 4.64
CA LEU A 332 32.44 3.91 5.62
C LEU A 332 31.51 5.03 5.21
N ILE A 333 31.53 5.42 3.92
CA ILE A 333 30.61 6.44 3.39
C ILE A 333 29.17 5.98 3.54
N GLU A 334 28.87 4.72 3.20
CA GLU A 334 27.54 4.14 3.33
C GLU A 334 27.03 4.22 4.76
N ARG A 335 27.83 3.78 5.73
CA ARG A 335 27.45 3.86 7.16
C ARG A 335 27.28 5.31 7.64
N GLU A 336 28.14 6.20 7.18
CA GLU A 336 28.03 7.63 7.52
C GLU A 336 26.70 8.23 6.99
N LEU A 337 26.37 8.00 5.71
CA LEU A 337 25.12 8.47 5.13
C LEU A 337 23.90 7.86 5.82
N THR A 338 23.95 6.57 6.12
CA THR A 338 22.89 5.87 6.86
C THR A 338 22.68 6.46 8.25
N ALA A 339 23.78 6.75 8.98
CA ALA A 339 23.70 7.40 10.29
C ALA A 339 23.03 8.78 10.20
N TYR A 340 23.38 9.60 9.20
CA TYR A 340 22.75 10.92 9.02
C TYR A 340 21.28 10.82 8.60
N LEU A 341 20.90 9.81 7.83
CA LEU A 341 19.48 9.54 7.50
C LEU A 341 18.68 9.19 8.76
N LEU A 342 19.22 8.28 9.58
CA LEU A 342 18.57 7.87 10.84
C LEU A 342 18.49 8.99 11.86
N MET A 343 19.58 9.74 12.05
CA MET A 343 19.61 10.92 12.93
C MET A 343 18.63 12.00 12.45
N GLY A 344 18.58 12.24 11.13
CA GLY A 344 17.63 13.20 10.53
C GLY A 344 16.17 12.78 10.68
N ALA A 345 15.88 11.48 10.67
CA ALA A 345 14.56 10.94 10.95
C ALA A 345 14.17 11.06 12.44
N ALA A 346 15.14 10.91 13.35
CA ALA A 346 14.93 11.05 14.79
C ALA A 346 14.81 12.52 15.25
N ALA A 347 15.39 13.46 14.50
CA ALA A 347 15.41 14.89 14.82
C ALA A 347 14.06 15.53 14.47
N VAL A 348 13.15 15.64 15.42
CA VAL A 348 11.81 16.21 15.23
C VAL A 348 11.79 17.69 15.62
N GLY A 349 11.44 18.55 14.67
CA GLY A 349 11.22 19.99 14.86
C GLY A 349 9.74 20.36 14.78
N PRO A 350 9.43 21.68 14.74
CA PRO A 350 8.04 22.16 14.70
C PRO A 350 7.23 21.62 13.52
N ASP A 351 7.87 21.41 12.37
CA ASP A 351 7.24 20.93 11.14
C ASP A 351 7.41 19.42 10.92
N GLY A 352 7.91 18.69 11.93
CA GLY A 352 8.15 17.25 11.88
C GLY A 352 9.64 16.88 11.77
N PRO A 353 9.97 15.63 11.38
CA PRO A 353 11.35 15.16 11.28
C PRO A 353 12.17 15.97 10.27
N ARG A 354 13.46 16.20 10.57
CA ARG A 354 14.39 16.94 9.69
C ARG A 354 14.60 16.25 8.34
N LEU A 355 14.65 14.92 8.35
CA LEU A 355 14.61 14.09 7.14
C LEU A 355 13.48 13.07 7.25
N ARG A 356 12.85 12.76 6.12
CA ARG A 356 11.82 11.72 6.02
C ARG A 356 12.25 10.67 4.99
N PRO A 357 13.29 9.89 5.28
CA PRO A 357 13.79 8.90 4.33
C PRO A 357 12.71 7.83 4.08
N LYS A 358 12.52 7.49 2.79
CA LYS A 358 11.69 6.38 2.37
C LYS A 358 12.57 5.36 1.68
N VAL A 359 12.54 4.12 2.13
CA VAL A 359 13.24 3.01 1.48
C VAL A 359 12.27 2.31 0.53
N HIS A 360 12.59 2.30 -0.76
CA HIS A 360 11.85 1.58 -1.77
C HIS A 360 12.54 0.24 -2.03
N LEU A 361 11.93 -0.85 -1.54
CA LEU A 361 12.39 -2.20 -1.81
C LEU A 361 11.61 -2.73 -3.02
N LEU A 362 12.29 -2.80 -4.17
CA LEU A 362 11.70 -3.30 -5.41
C LEU A 362 12.00 -4.81 -5.54
N TRP A 363 11.02 -5.62 -5.23
CA TRP A 363 11.11 -7.07 -5.40
C TRP A 363 10.47 -7.46 -6.73
N ARG A 364 11.29 -7.91 -7.68
CA ARG A 364 10.80 -8.49 -8.93
C ARG A 364 10.53 -9.98 -8.76
N GLY A 365 9.34 -10.29 -8.24
CA GLY A 365 8.97 -11.65 -7.92
C GLY A 365 9.55 -12.09 -6.56
N LEU A 366 8.99 -13.16 -6.02
CA LEU A 366 9.50 -13.81 -4.80
C LEU A 366 10.35 -15.04 -5.15
N ASP A 367 10.88 -15.09 -6.38
CA ASP A 367 11.79 -16.15 -6.79
C ASP A 367 13.01 -16.16 -5.87
N GLY A 368 13.24 -17.30 -5.23
CA GLY A 368 14.35 -17.47 -4.30
C GLY A 368 14.03 -17.20 -2.84
N PHE A 369 12.80 -16.81 -2.47
CA PHE A 369 12.38 -16.71 -1.08
C PHE A 369 11.62 -17.94 -0.63
N THR A 370 11.92 -18.40 0.58
CA THR A 370 11.15 -19.44 1.27
C THR A 370 10.46 -18.84 2.50
N ARG A 371 9.25 -19.33 2.77
CA ARG A 371 8.48 -18.95 3.96
C ARG A 371 8.19 -20.15 4.83
N CYS A 372 8.32 -19.98 6.13
CA CYS A 372 7.96 -20.95 7.12
C CYS A 372 6.48 -21.35 7.02
N LEU A 373 6.18 -22.64 7.06
CA LEU A 373 4.81 -23.17 7.05
C LEU A 373 4.10 -23.03 8.40
N ASN A 374 4.82 -22.79 9.48
CA ASN A 374 4.21 -22.55 10.78
C ASN A 374 3.58 -21.15 10.80
N PRO A 375 2.24 -21.03 10.91
CA PRO A 375 1.54 -19.76 10.87
C PRO A 375 1.92 -18.81 12.01
N GLU A 376 2.32 -19.34 13.16
CA GLU A 376 2.76 -18.54 14.33
C GLU A 376 4.17 -17.98 14.14
N CYS A 377 4.98 -18.58 13.24
CA CYS A 377 6.33 -18.14 12.95
C CYS A 377 6.35 -17.22 11.72
N GLY A 378 5.87 -17.71 10.59
CA GLY A 378 5.67 -16.94 9.35
C GLY A 378 6.93 -16.30 8.71
N HIS A 379 8.13 -16.54 9.26
CA HIS A 379 9.37 -15.92 8.78
C HIS A 379 9.65 -16.23 7.31
N VAL A 380 10.17 -15.23 6.61
CA VAL A 380 10.61 -15.33 5.22
C VAL A 380 12.13 -15.27 5.18
N TRP A 381 12.72 -16.14 4.39
CA TRP A 381 14.17 -16.28 4.25
C TRP A 381 14.58 -16.19 2.80
N GLU A 382 15.70 -15.56 2.52
CA GLU A 382 16.32 -15.59 1.22
C GLU A 382 16.95 -16.96 0.96
N GLY A 383 16.79 -17.49 -0.26
CA GLY A 383 17.29 -18.79 -0.66
C GLY A 383 16.32 -19.95 -0.36
N GLY A 384 16.64 -21.13 -0.90
CA GLY A 384 15.85 -22.35 -0.77
C GLY A 384 16.20 -23.11 0.51
N ILE A 385 15.69 -22.67 1.68
CA ILE A 385 15.84 -23.42 2.92
C ILE A 385 14.73 -24.46 3.09
N ASP A 386 15.09 -25.62 3.61
CA ASP A 386 14.15 -26.74 3.87
C ASP A 386 13.49 -26.62 5.25
N LEU A 387 14.22 -26.14 6.24
CA LEU A 387 13.77 -25.93 7.61
C LEU A 387 13.98 -24.49 8.05
N CYS A 388 12.99 -23.91 8.69
CA CYS A 388 13.05 -22.57 9.25
C CYS A 388 14.06 -22.49 10.40
N PRO A 389 15.10 -21.63 10.32
CA PRO A 389 16.08 -21.48 11.39
C PRO A 389 15.48 -20.99 12.71
N ALA A 390 14.35 -20.26 12.67
CA ALA A 390 13.75 -19.70 13.86
C ALA A 390 12.91 -20.73 14.67
N CYS A 391 12.22 -21.68 14.01
CA CYS A 391 11.31 -22.59 14.70
C CYS A 391 11.45 -24.07 14.32
N GLY A 392 12.38 -24.43 13.39
CA GLY A 392 12.59 -25.79 12.92
C GLY A 392 11.49 -26.35 12.03
N SER A 393 10.43 -25.60 11.76
CA SER A 393 9.34 -26.04 10.88
C SER A 393 9.75 -26.00 9.42
N LYS A 394 9.02 -26.75 8.57
CA LYS A 394 9.24 -26.78 7.12
C LYS A 394 9.10 -25.38 6.52
N ALA A 395 9.95 -25.06 5.55
CA ALA A 395 9.86 -23.86 4.74
C ALA A 395 9.77 -24.22 3.26
N LEU A 396 8.98 -23.47 2.49
CA LEU A 396 8.78 -23.67 1.06
C LEU A 396 8.86 -22.36 0.30
N PHE A 397 9.14 -22.42 -1.00
CA PHE A 397 9.17 -21.24 -1.84
C PHE A 397 7.86 -20.47 -1.78
N LEU A 398 7.98 -19.14 -1.67
CA LEU A 398 6.87 -18.22 -1.66
C LEU A 398 6.62 -17.71 -3.08
N GLU A 399 5.39 -17.82 -3.55
CA GLU A 399 4.94 -17.24 -4.81
C GLU A 399 3.73 -16.35 -4.56
N VAL A 400 3.54 -15.34 -5.38
CA VAL A 400 2.40 -14.43 -5.30
C VAL A 400 1.67 -14.39 -6.63
N CYS A 401 0.36 -14.54 -6.58
CA CYS A 401 -0.48 -14.38 -7.75
C CYS A 401 -0.39 -12.92 -8.24
N ARG A 402 0.01 -12.73 -9.50
CA ARG A 402 0.15 -11.39 -10.11
C ARG A 402 -1.19 -10.67 -10.28
N THR A 403 -2.29 -11.41 -10.32
CA THR A 403 -3.62 -10.84 -10.53
C THR A 403 -4.28 -10.36 -9.24
N CYS A 404 -4.19 -11.13 -8.15
CA CYS A 404 -4.91 -10.83 -6.90
C CYS A 404 -4.01 -10.61 -5.69
N GLY A 405 -2.68 -10.77 -5.83
CA GLY A 405 -1.74 -10.62 -4.72
C GLY A 405 -1.77 -11.75 -3.68
N GLN A 406 -2.54 -12.83 -3.93
CA GLN A 406 -2.60 -13.98 -3.03
C GLN A 406 -1.25 -14.69 -2.98
N ASP A 407 -0.77 -14.96 -1.78
CA ASP A 407 0.44 -15.73 -1.53
C ASP A 407 0.17 -17.24 -1.59
N PHE A 408 1.13 -17.95 -2.14
CA PHE A 408 1.14 -19.41 -2.26
C PHE A 408 2.50 -19.95 -1.85
N TRP A 409 2.53 -21.14 -1.32
CA TRP A 409 3.75 -21.92 -1.19
C TRP A 409 3.91 -22.85 -2.38
N ARG A 410 5.09 -22.88 -2.98
CA ARG A 410 5.44 -23.82 -4.02
C ARG A 410 6.35 -24.91 -3.48
N GLY A 411 5.91 -26.16 -3.62
CA GLY A 411 6.70 -27.35 -3.36
C GLY A 411 6.73 -28.27 -4.57
N THR A 412 7.62 -29.23 -4.54
CA THR A 412 7.70 -30.31 -5.54
C THR A 412 7.49 -31.65 -4.86
N VAL A 413 6.75 -32.54 -5.54
CA VAL A 413 6.57 -33.93 -5.09
C VAL A 413 6.88 -34.88 -6.26
N ALA A 414 7.33 -36.08 -5.92
CA ALA A 414 7.59 -37.10 -6.93
C ALA A 414 6.29 -37.68 -7.50
N GLU A 415 5.28 -37.85 -6.65
CA GLU A 415 3.96 -38.40 -7.03
C GLU A 415 2.86 -37.62 -6.29
N LEU A 416 1.78 -37.26 -7.00
CA LEU A 416 0.66 -36.48 -6.45
C LEU A 416 -0.06 -37.19 -5.31
N ASP A 417 -0.10 -38.53 -5.32
CA ASP A 417 -0.77 -39.31 -4.28
C ASP A 417 -0.02 -39.36 -2.94
N THR A 418 1.25 -38.91 -2.93
CA THR A 418 2.11 -38.88 -1.75
C THR A 418 2.25 -37.52 -1.14
N VAL A 419 1.36 -36.57 -1.49
CA VAL A 419 1.44 -35.19 -0.97
C VAL A 419 1.23 -35.18 0.54
N SER A 420 2.29 -34.89 1.26
CA SER A 420 2.26 -34.60 2.68
C SER A 420 3.32 -33.54 2.98
N PRO A 421 3.18 -32.76 4.08
CA PRO A 421 4.20 -31.77 4.45
C PRO A 421 5.60 -32.33 4.59
N LYS A 422 5.72 -33.62 4.94
CA LYS A 422 7.01 -34.32 5.07
C LYS A 422 7.70 -34.60 3.73
N ASN A 423 6.92 -34.75 2.65
CA ASN A 423 7.39 -35.12 1.31
C ASN A 423 7.59 -33.90 0.39
N LEU A 424 7.10 -32.73 0.79
CA LEU A 424 7.28 -31.48 0.06
C LEU A 424 8.72 -31.00 0.19
N ARG A 425 9.32 -30.55 -0.92
CA ARG A 425 10.66 -29.97 -0.98
C ARG A 425 10.64 -28.61 -1.64
N PRO A 426 11.45 -27.65 -1.19
CA PRO A 426 11.61 -26.40 -1.92
C PRO A 426 12.34 -26.69 -3.24
N GLY A 427 11.65 -26.49 -4.31
CA GLY A 427 11.99 -26.23 -5.70
C GLY A 427 13.16 -26.86 -6.43
N ALA A 428 13.90 -27.81 -5.89
CA ALA A 428 15.02 -28.41 -6.63
C ALA A 428 14.64 -29.80 -7.18
N ILE A 429 14.92 -30.05 -8.46
CA ILE A 429 14.99 -31.39 -9.03
C ILE A 429 16.01 -32.17 -8.18
N MET A 430 15.52 -33.14 -7.40
CA MET A 430 16.39 -33.96 -6.56
C MET A 430 17.35 -34.79 -7.45
N PRO A 431 18.67 -34.70 -7.24
CA PRO A 431 19.58 -35.66 -7.83
C PRO A 431 19.26 -37.04 -7.24
N GLY A 432 18.83 -38.00 -8.06
CA GLY A 432 18.58 -39.38 -7.64
C GLY A 432 17.14 -39.89 -7.77
N LEU A 433 16.19 -39.09 -8.26
CA LEU A 433 14.87 -39.63 -8.67
C LEU A 433 15.02 -40.52 -9.92
N PRO A 434 14.29 -41.62 -9.98
CA PRO A 434 14.25 -42.46 -11.20
C PRO A 434 13.87 -41.61 -12.41
N ARG A 435 14.52 -41.82 -13.54
CA ARG A 435 14.33 -41.06 -14.80
C ARG A 435 12.88 -41.09 -15.35
N GLU A 436 11.99 -41.85 -14.74
CA GLU A 436 10.60 -42.06 -15.19
C GLU A 436 9.57 -41.17 -14.44
N SER A 437 9.93 -40.50 -13.33
CA SER A 437 9.03 -39.61 -12.62
C SER A 437 9.41 -38.15 -12.85
N THR A 438 8.56 -37.40 -13.54
CA THR A 438 8.70 -35.94 -13.66
C THR A 438 8.20 -35.28 -12.34
N PRO A 439 9.05 -34.57 -11.59
CA PRO A 439 8.60 -33.88 -10.38
C PRO A 439 7.49 -32.88 -10.73
N GLN A 440 6.38 -32.92 -10.00
CA GLN A 440 5.27 -32.01 -10.21
C GLN A 440 5.34 -30.85 -9.21
N ALA A 441 5.18 -29.64 -9.71
CA ALA A 441 5.07 -28.46 -8.86
C ALA A 441 3.66 -28.39 -8.28
N ILE A 442 3.58 -28.16 -6.97
CA ILE A 442 2.32 -27.99 -6.25
C ILE A 442 2.33 -26.62 -5.59
N HIS A 443 1.22 -25.92 -5.77
CA HIS A 443 0.97 -24.64 -5.12
C HIS A 443 -0.14 -24.80 -4.10
N PHE A 444 0.03 -24.28 -2.91
CA PHE A 444 -1.00 -24.28 -1.88
C PHE A 444 -0.96 -23.00 -1.05
N THR A 445 -2.07 -22.66 -0.45
CA THR A 445 -2.24 -21.46 0.38
C THR A 445 -2.86 -21.85 1.72
N ALA A 446 -2.50 -21.11 2.78
CA ALA A 446 -3.11 -21.28 4.10
C ALA A 446 -4.54 -20.71 4.18
N ARG A 447 -4.98 -19.93 3.17
CA ARG A 447 -6.36 -19.45 3.13
C ARG A 447 -7.31 -20.56 2.76
N ILE A 448 -8.40 -20.67 3.50
CA ILE A 448 -9.56 -21.44 3.09
C ILE A 448 -10.15 -20.75 1.88
N ILE A 449 -9.97 -21.32 0.69
CA ILE A 449 -10.67 -20.86 -0.51
C ILE A 449 -12.07 -21.46 -0.39
N PRO A 450 -13.15 -20.65 -0.27
CA PRO A 450 -14.50 -21.19 -0.27
C PRO A 450 -14.69 -22.01 -1.55
N GLU A 451 -15.38 -23.16 -1.45
CA GLU A 451 -15.80 -23.89 -2.65
C GLU A 451 -16.56 -22.90 -3.51
N ALA A 452 -16.06 -22.65 -4.72
CA ALA A 452 -16.84 -21.96 -5.73
C ALA A 452 -18.09 -22.83 -5.94
N ALA A 453 -19.26 -22.27 -5.70
CA ALA A 453 -20.48 -22.90 -6.12
C ALA A 453 -20.31 -23.30 -7.59
N GLU A 454 -20.54 -24.56 -7.87
CA GLU A 454 -20.61 -25.07 -9.23
C GLU A 454 -21.80 -24.37 -9.91
N GLU A 455 -21.53 -23.23 -10.54
CA GLU A 455 -22.47 -22.61 -11.46
C GLU A 455 -21.69 -21.86 -12.52
N ASP A 456 -21.96 -22.33 -13.72
CA ASP A 456 -21.75 -21.79 -15.04
C ASP A 456 -20.56 -22.34 -15.84
N ASP A 457 -21.00 -23.22 -16.75
CA ASP A 457 -20.36 -23.64 -17.99
C ASP A 457 -19.85 -22.42 -18.79
N ASP A 458 -18.55 -22.18 -18.74
CA ASP A 458 -17.85 -21.49 -19.80
C ASP A 458 -16.65 -22.34 -20.23
N GLU A 459 -16.77 -22.91 -21.41
CA GLU A 459 -15.89 -23.89 -22.08
C GLU A 459 -14.47 -23.35 -22.44
N GLU A 460 -13.94 -22.29 -21.86
CA GLU A 460 -12.60 -21.77 -22.18
C GLU A 460 -11.58 -21.76 -21.04
N ALA A 461 -11.87 -22.36 -19.91
CA ALA A 461 -10.89 -22.53 -18.82
C ALA A 461 -10.39 -23.97 -18.72
N GLN A 462 -9.97 -24.58 -19.83
CA GLN A 462 -9.13 -25.78 -19.82
C GLN A 462 -7.67 -25.43 -19.49
N ALA A 463 -7.46 -24.84 -18.35
CA ALA A 463 -6.14 -24.78 -17.75
C ALA A 463 -6.19 -25.42 -16.36
N SER A 464 -5.78 -26.69 -16.32
CA SER A 464 -5.41 -27.44 -15.13
C SER A 464 -6.46 -27.55 -14.03
N THR A 465 -7.18 -28.65 -14.06
CA THR A 465 -7.91 -29.21 -12.91
C THR A 465 -6.91 -29.47 -11.79
N PHE A 466 -6.63 -28.47 -10.94
CA PHE A 466 -5.87 -28.66 -9.71
C PHE A 466 -6.75 -29.47 -8.75
N GLY A 467 -6.38 -30.74 -8.53
CA GLY A 467 -7.00 -31.57 -7.52
C GLY A 467 -6.91 -30.91 -6.16
N ARG A 468 -8.06 -30.50 -5.60
CA ARG A 468 -8.18 -29.93 -4.27
C ARG A 468 -7.98 -31.04 -3.24
N LYS A 469 -6.76 -31.18 -2.70
CA LYS A 469 -6.54 -31.95 -1.48
C LYS A 469 -6.34 -31.00 -0.32
N TRP A 470 -7.20 -31.06 0.66
CA TRP A 470 -7.12 -30.30 1.90
C TRP A 470 -6.26 -31.04 2.92
N PHE A 471 -5.31 -30.34 3.51
CA PHE A 471 -4.65 -30.81 4.74
C PHE A 471 -5.47 -30.25 5.91
N GLY A 472 -6.19 -31.13 6.61
CA GLY A 472 -6.88 -30.78 7.85
C GLY A 472 -5.90 -30.41 8.97
N LYS A 473 -6.41 -29.84 10.07
CA LYS A 473 -5.64 -29.38 11.23
C LYS A 473 -4.78 -30.47 11.93
N GLU A 474 -4.81 -31.71 11.48
CA GLU A 474 -4.13 -32.87 12.07
C GLU A 474 -2.97 -33.40 11.20
N GLY A 475 -2.41 -32.59 10.30
CA GLY A 475 -1.30 -33.00 9.42
C GLY A 475 -0.03 -32.18 9.60
#